data_c803e51ae41872e16e2e1b0365bed0ae
#
_entry.id   c803e51ae41872e16e2e1b0365bed0ae
#
_cell.length_a   1.000
_cell.length_b   1.000
_cell.length_c   1.000
_cell.angle_alpha   90.00
_cell.angle_beta   90.00
_cell.angle_gamma   90.00
#
_symmetry.space_group_name_H-M   'P 1'
#
loop_
_entity.id
_entity.type
_entity.pdbx_description
1 polymer ?
#
loop_
_entity_poly.entity_id
_entity_poly.type
_entity_poly.pdbx_seq_one_letter_code
_entity_poly.pdbx_strand_id
1 'polypeptide(L)'
;MQIPLFKPQTEWLPPESFPNLSKYDEIAIDLETKDPDLTKMGSGSVVGRGDVVGIAVAVAGWSGYYPIAHEGGGNMSRAKVLKWFQGVLSTPADKIFHNAMYDVCWIKALSLSVSGRIVDTMIASALVDENQMRYDLNNCAKRYTGKTKNESDLYAAAKDWGVDAKAEMYKLPAIYVGAVSYTHLTLPTRLSV
;
A
#
# COMPACT_ATOMS: atom_id res chain seq x y z
N MET A 1 -24.35 -1.74 -9.43
CA MET A 1 -23.53 -2.63 -8.59
C MET A 1 -24.42 -3.17 -7.48
N GLN A 2 -24.56 -4.49 -7.34
CA GLN A 2 -25.40 -5.09 -6.30
C GLN A 2 -24.54 -5.20 -5.03
N ILE A 3 -24.94 -4.52 -3.97
CA ILE A 3 -24.24 -4.56 -2.69
C ILE A 3 -24.50 -5.96 -2.08
N PRO A 4 -23.46 -6.74 -1.77
CA PRO A 4 -23.63 -8.04 -1.12
C PRO A 4 -24.33 -7.88 0.23
N LEU A 5 -25.30 -8.74 0.50
CA LEU A 5 -26.08 -8.76 1.77
C LEU A 5 -25.23 -9.27 2.96
N PHE A 6 -24.05 -9.80 2.72
CA PHE A 6 -23.19 -10.41 3.74
C PHE A 6 -22.20 -9.41 4.30
N LYS A 7 -22.07 -9.37 5.63
CA LYS A 7 -21.03 -8.60 6.33
C LYS A 7 -19.66 -9.17 5.98
N PRO A 8 -18.63 -8.29 5.87
CA PRO A 8 -17.24 -8.75 5.69
C PRO A 8 -16.83 -9.71 6.81
N GLN A 9 -16.14 -10.79 6.44
CA GLN A 9 -15.56 -11.75 7.40
C GLN A 9 -14.21 -11.25 7.93
N THR A 10 -14.09 -9.97 8.21
CA THR A 10 -12.87 -9.36 8.75
C THR A 10 -13.23 -8.42 9.89
N GLU A 11 -12.42 -8.46 10.94
CA GLU A 11 -12.51 -7.54 12.09
C GLU A 11 -11.67 -6.28 11.89
N TRP A 12 -11.02 -6.11 10.73
CA TRP A 12 -10.20 -4.94 10.47
C TRP A 12 -11.03 -3.66 10.48
N LEU A 13 -10.51 -2.65 11.17
CA LEU A 13 -11.07 -1.28 11.19
C LEU A 13 -9.97 -0.29 10.83
N PRO A 14 -10.31 0.84 10.16
CA PRO A 14 -9.33 1.88 9.91
C PRO A 14 -8.80 2.44 11.23
N PRO A 15 -7.53 2.87 11.27
CA PRO A 15 -6.94 3.44 12.48
C PRO A 15 -7.73 4.64 13.00
N GLU A 16 -8.02 4.68 14.30
CA GLU A 16 -8.72 5.80 14.94
C GLU A 16 -7.85 7.04 15.12
N SER A 17 -6.53 6.88 15.04
CA SER A 17 -5.55 7.94 15.31
C SER A 17 -4.48 8.07 14.23
N PHE A 18 -3.81 9.19 14.26
CA PHE A 18 -2.67 9.53 13.43
C PHE A 18 -1.39 9.56 14.29
N PRO A 19 -0.68 8.42 14.43
CA PRO A 19 0.47 8.34 15.33
C PRO A 19 1.62 9.23 14.86
N ASN A 20 2.39 9.74 15.82
CA ASN A 20 3.65 10.42 15.54
C ASN A 20 4.74 9.39 15.29
N LEU A 21 5.25 9.34 14.07
CA LEU A 21 6.28 8.39 13.65
C LEU A 21 7.69 9.00 13.61
N SER A 22 7.89 10.23 14.08
CA SER A 22 9.18 10.95 14.01
C SER A 22 10.33 10.30 14.79
N LYS A 23 10.02 9.38 15.73
CA LYS A 23 11.02 8.65 16.51
C LYS A 23 11.61 7.42 15.82
N TYR A 24 11.08 7.05 14.66
CA TYR A 24 11.56 5.88 13.93
C TYR A 24 12.54 6.29 12.84
N ASP A 25 13.57 5.48 12.64
CA ASP A 25 14.59 5.69 11.62
C ASP A 25 14.19 5.12 10.25
N GLU A 26 13.21 4.21 10.24
CA GLU A 26 12.72 3.53 9.05
C GLU A 26 11.20 3.51 9.04
N ILE A 27 10.59 3.89 7.92
CA ILE A 27 9.15 3.91 7.71
C ILE A 27 8.84 3.23 6.37
N ALA A 28 8.15 2.10 6.41
CA ALA A 28 7.66 1.43 5.20
C ALA A 28 6.35 2.04 4.74
N ILE A 29 6.21 2.20 3.43
CA ILE A 29 5.06 2.85 2.79
C ILE A 29 4.65 2.04 1.57
N ASP A 30 3.34 1.88 1.38
CA ASP A 30 2.72 1.26 0.20
C ASP A 30 1.43 2.00 -0.12
N LEU A 31 1.16 2.26 -1.40
CA LEU A 31 -0.03 2.97 -1.84
C LEU A 31 -0.97 2.04 -2.62
N GLU A 32 -2.23 2.06 -2.22
CA GLU A 32 -3.29 1.46 -3.03
C GLU A 32 -3.85 2.50 -3.98
N THR A 33 -3.97 2.14 -5.26
CA THR A 33 -4.30 3.10 -6.32
C THR A 33 -5.46 2.62 -7.19
N LYS A 34 -6.17 3.59 -7.74
CA LYS A 34 -7.04 3.42 -8.91
C LYS A 34 -6.23 3.80 -10.14
N ASP A 35 -5.72 2.80 -10.86
CA ASP A 35 -4.92 2.99 -12.07
C ASP A 35 -5.35 2.02 -13.18
N PRO A 36 -6.56 2.20 -13.75
CA PRO A 36 -7.18 1.20 -14.62
C PRO A 36 -6.45 0.99 -15.95
N ASP A 37 -5.64 1.94 -16.36
CA ASP A 37 -4.91 1.90 -17.62
C ASP A 37 -3.43 1.54 -17.47
N LEU A 38 -2.98 1.20 -16.26
CA LEU A 38 -1.57 0.96 -15.93
C LEU A 38 -0.86 0.03 -16.93
N THR A 39 -1.47 -1.10 -17.28
CA THR A 39 -0.87 -2.10 -18.18
C THR A 39 -0.83 -1.66 -19.64
N LYS A 40 -1.71 -0.74 -20.06
CA LYS A 40 -1.84 -0.28 -21.44
C LYS A 40 -1.08 1.01 -21.72
N MET A 41 -1.06 1.91 -20.75
CA MET A 41 -0.62 3.29 -20.97
C MET A 41 0.44 3.74 -19.94
N GLY A 42 0.86 2.86 -19.02
CA GLY A 42 1.75 3.21 -17.92
C GLY A 42 1.03 3.90 -16.77
N SER A 43 1.80 4.34 -15.79
CA SER A 43 1.26 4.92 -14.55
C SER A 43 0.41 6.17 -14.82
N GLY A 44 -0.81 6.14 -14.33
CA GLY A 44 -1.76 7.26 -14.38
C GLY A 44 -1.31 8.50 -13.61
N SER A 45 -0.41 8.34 -12.64
CA SER A 45 0.16 9.46 -11.86
C SER A 45 0.85 10.51 -12.74
N VAL A 46 1.46 10.10 -13.86
CA VAL A 46 2.21 10.99 -14.77
C VAL A 46 1.29 11.80 -15.65
N VAL A 47 0.14 11.25 -16.02
CA VAL A 47 -0.81 11.84 -16.98
C VAL A 47 -2.10 12.34 -16.34
N GLY A 48 -2.17 12.35 -15.00
CA GLY A 48 -3.33 12.83 -14.25
C GLY A 48 -4.55 11.93 -14.36
N ARG A 49 -4.36 10.62 -14.56
CA ARG A 49 -5.45 9.63 -14.60
C ARG A 49 -5.34 8.67 -13.42
N GLY A 50 -6.48 8.40 -12.80
CA GLY A 50 -6.52 7.59 -11.58
C GLY A 50 -6.39 8.42 -10.31
N ASP A 51 -6.20 7.73 -9.19
CA ASP A 51 -6.08 8.36 -7.86
C ASP A 51 -5.44 7.41 -6.86
N VAL A 52 -4.93 7.94 -5.74
CA VAL A 52 -4.56 7.15 -4.56
C VAL A 52 -5.82 6.88 -3.75
N VAL A 53 -6.13 5.61 -3.50
CA VAL A 53 -7.34 5.19 -2.78
C VAL A 53 -7.06 4.80 -1.33
N GLY A 54 -5.81 4.48 -1.00
CA GLY A 54 -5.39 4.17 0.36
C GLY A 54 -3.89 4.30 0.55
N ILE A 55 -3.49 4.47 1.80
CA ILE A 55 -2.10 4.64 2.21
C ILE A 55 -1.83 3.67 3.34
N ALA A 56 -0.90 2.75 3.13
CA ALA A 56 -0.41 1.85 4.16
C ALA A 56 0.95 2.36 4.67
N VAL A 57 1.13 2.35 5.99
CA VAL A 57 2.36 2.77 6.65
C VAL A 57 2.70 1.79 7.75
N ALA A 58 3.97 1.39 7.85
CA ALA A 58 4.44 0.54 8.93
C ALA A 58 5.80 1.01 9.47
N VAL A 59 5.99 0.75 10.76
CA VAL A 59 7.23 0.91 11.50
C VAL A 59 7.42 -0.30 12.41
N ALA A 60 8.54 -0.40 13.09
CA ALA A 60 8.75 -1.48 14.05
C ALA A 60 7.63 -1.51 15.10
N GLY A 61 6.89 -2.63 15.14
CA GLY A 61 5.82 -2.86 16.12
C GLY A 61 4.47 -2.21 15.84
N TRP A 62 4.31 -1.52 14.71
CA TRP A 62 3.04 -0.91 14.34
C TRP A 62 2.86 -0.84 12.82
N SER A 63 1.61 -1.03 12.37
CA SER A 63 1.22 -0.76 10.98
C SER A 63 -0.23 -0.26 10.94
N GLY A 64 -0.56 0.50 9.89
CA GLY A 64 -1.91 1.00 9.67
C GLY A 64 -2.19 1.26 8.19
N TYR A 65 -3.44 1.04 7.79
CA TYR A 65 -3.94 1.38 6.47
C TYR A 65 -4.99 2.48 6.59
N TYR A 66 -4.84 3.54 5.81
CA TYR A 66 -5.68 4.75 5.80
C TYR A 66 -6.41 4.86 4.46
N PRO A 67 -7.65 4.36 4.35
CA PRO A 67 -8.44 4.45 3.13
C PRO A 67 -8.93 5.88 2.92
N ILE A 68 -8.83 6.40 1.68
CA ILE A 68 -9.18 7.79 1.37
C ILE A 68 -10.08 7.98 0.15
N ALA A 69 -10.18 6.97 -0.75
CA ALA A 69 -10.96 7.12 -1.99
C ALA A 69 -11.48 5.79 -2.55
N HIS A 70 -11.75 4.78 -1.73
CA HIS A 70 -12.41 3.56 -2.18
C HIS A 70 -13.84 3.84 -2.64
N GLU A 71 -14.22 3.36 -3.82
CA GLU A 71 -15.57 3.55 -4.36
C GLU A 71 -16.64 2.79 -3.56
N GLY A 72 -16.26 1.65 -2.95
CA GLY A 72 -17.14 0.87 -2.07
C GLY A 72 -17.38 1.47 -0.69
N GLY A 73 -16.74 2.60 -0.37
CA GLY A 73 -16.93 3.32 0.89
C GLY A 73 -15.98 2.88 2.01
N GLY A 74 -16.26 3.36 3.24
CA GLY A 74 -15.42 3.11 4.41
C GLY A 74 -14.17 4.01 4.47
N ASN A 75 -14.17 5.13 3.76
CA ASN A 75 -13.05 6.06 3.69
C ASN A 75 -12.98 6.98 4.91
N MET A 76 -11.75 7.32 5.24
CA MET A 76 -11.42 8.38 6.21
C MET A 76 -11.43 9.76 5.54
N SER A 77 -11.32 10.82 6.35
CA SER A 77 -11.16 12.18 5.82
C SER A 77 -9.84 12.31 5.04
N ARG A 78 -9.94 12.38 3.70
CA ARG A 78 -8.78 12.51 2.81
C ARG A 78 -7.85 13.66 3.25
N ALA A 79 -8.41 14.83 3.58
CA ALA A 79 -7.62 15.99 3.98
C ALA A 79 -6.82 15.74 5.27
N LYS A 80 -7.43 15.08 6.27
CA LYS A 80 -6.75 14.73 7.52
C LYS A 80 -5.65 13.70 7.30
N VAL A 81 -5.93 12.66 6.52
CA VAL A 81 -4.95 11.60 6.18
C VAL A 81 -3.76 12.20 5.43
N LEU A 82 -3.99 12.99 4.37
CA LEU A 82 -2.91 13.59 3.58
C LEU A 82 -2.07 14.58 4.39
N LYS A 83 -2.70 15.36 5.30
CA LYS A 83 -1.94 16.25 6.21
C LYS A 83 -1.02 15.45 7.13
N TRP A 84 -1.51 14.38 7.74
CA TRP A 84 -0.70 13.49 8.57
C TRP A 84 0.41 12.82 7.74
N PHE A 85 0.06 12.29 6.58
CA PHE A 85 1.00 11.60 5.70
C PHE A 85 2.14 12.51 5.23
N GLN A 86 1.85 13.79 4.89
CA GLN A 86 2.92 14.76 4.61
C GLN A 86 3.85 14.93 5.81
N GLY A 87 3.33 14.92 7.04
CA GLY A 87 4.16 14.91 8.25
C GLY A 87 5.07 13.70 8.35
N VAL A 88 4.56 12.51 8.02
CA VAL A 88 5.35 11.25 7.95
C VAL A 88 6.43 11.35 6.88
N LEU A 89 6.08 11.80 5.69
CA LEU A 89 7.01 11.95 4.56
C LEU A 89 8.11 12.98 4.83
N SER A 90 7.85 13.99 5.65
CA SER A 90 8.79 15.06 5.98
C SER A 90 9.82 14.68 7.06
N THR A 91 9.68 13.52 7.71
CA THR A 91 10.66 13.05 8.69
C THR A 91 11.99 12.70 8.00
N PRO A 92 13.15 12.78 8.71
CA PRO A 92 14.44 12.38 8.16
C PRO A 92 14.60 10.85 8.01
N ALA A 93 13.67 10.06 8.55
CA ALA A 93 13.65 8.61 8.46
C ALA A 93 13.79 8.10 7.02
N ASP A 94 14.39 6.95 6.83
CA ASP A 94 14.38 6.23 5.56
C ASP A 94 12.95 5.84 5.18
N LYS A 95 12.56 6.11 3.94
CA LYS A 95 11.27 5.70 3.39
C LYS A 95 11.47 4.45 2.54
N ILE A 96 10.89 3.35 3.01
CA ILE A 96 11.07 2.03 2.43
C ILE A 96 9.85 1.69 1.59
N PHE A 97 10.09 1.35 0.34
CA PHE A 97 9.09 0.97 -0.64
C PHE A 97 9.44 -0.37 -1.29
N HIS A 98 8.48 -0.95 -1.99
CA HIS A 98 8.74 -2.04 -2.92
C HIS A 98 8.28 -1.63 -4.31
N ASN A 99 9.20 -1.33 -5.23
CA ASN A 99 8.98 -0.60 -6.49
C ASN A 99 8.71 0.90 -6.25
N ALA A 100 9.62 1.54 -5.54
CA ALA A 100 9.52 2.95 -5.10
C ALA A 100 9.13 3.94 -6.21
N MET A 101 9.51 3.66 -7.45
CA MET A 101 9.19 4.53 -8.59
C MET A 101 7.68 4.76 -8.72
N TYR A 102 6.89 3.70 -8.56
CA TYR A 102 5.44 3.76 -8.67
C TYR A 102 4.82 4.65 -7.58
N ASP A 103 5.14 4.35 -6.31
CA ASP A 103 4.58 5.06 -5.16
C ASP A 103 5.01 6.53 -5.11
N VAL A 104 6.30 6.80 -5.35
CA VAL A 104 6.83 8.17 -5.33
C VAL A 104 6.19 9.04 -6.42
N CYS A 105 5.89 8.48 -7.60
CA CYS A 105 5.16 9.20 -8.63
C CYS A 105 3.74 9.58 -8.18
N TRP A 106 3.03 8.68 -7.51
CA TRP A 106 1.71 8.96 -6.95
C TRP A 106 1.77 9.96 -5.78
N ILE A 107 2.78 9.86 -4.91
CA ILE A 107 3.02 10.87 -3.84
C ILE A 107 3.19 12.25 -4.46
N LYS A 108 3.97 12.38 -5.53
CA LYS A 108 4.15 13.64 -6.26
C LYS A 108 2.85 14.12 -6.93
N ALA A 109 2.05 13.21 -7.50
CA ALA A 109 0.75 13.53 -8.08
C ALA A 109 -0.23 14.10 -7.01
N LEU A 110 -0.11 13.69 -5.75
CA LEU A 110 -0.82 14.28 -4.61
C LEU A 110 -0.25 15.65 -4.18
N SER A 111 0.75 16.20 -4.86
CA SER A 111 1.48 17.41 -4.49
C SER A 111 2.21 17.29 -3.14
N LEU A 112 2.60 16.09 -2.76
CA LEU A 112 3.37 15.80 -1.57
C LEU A 112 4.85 15.60 -1.91
N SER A 113 5.74 15.80 -0.92
CA SER A 113 7.18 15.62 -1.07
C SER A 113 7.73 14.61 -0.06
N VAL A 114 8.74 13.86 -0.47
CA VAL A 114 9.42 12.86 0.36
C VAL A 114 10.75 13.42 0.81
N SER A 115 11.03 13.39 2.11
CA SER A 115 12.32 13.67 2.74
C SER A 115 12.96 12.39 3.26
N GLY A 116 14.27 12.43 3.52
CA GLY A 116 15.04 11.27 3.91
C GLY A 116 15.47 10.42 2.71
N ARG A 117 16.12 9.31 2.97
CA ARG A 117 16.57 8.36 1.95
C ARG A 117 15.38 7.51 1.48
N ILE A 118 15.28 7.29 0.18
CA ILE A 118 14.33 6.33 -0.41
C ILE A 118 15.06 5.00 -0.58
N VAL A 119 14.50 3.94 -0.01
CA VAL A 119 14.99 2.56 -0.10
C VAL A 119 13.98 1.75 -0.88
N ASP A 120 14.43 1.14 -2.00
CA ASP A 120 13.59 0.28 -2.83
C ASP A 120 14.01 -1.18 -2.62
N THR A 121 13.16 -1.96 -1.96
CA THR A 121 13.43 -3.36 -1.65
C THR A 121 13.39 -4.27 -2.88
N MET A 122 12.71 -3.87 -3.96
CA MET A 122 12.73 -4.60 -5.23
C MET A 122 14.10 -4.48 -5.89
N ILE A 123 14.66 -3.27 -5.95
CA ILE A 123 16.00 -3.02 -6.50
C ILE A 123 17.07 -3.67 -5.60
N ALA A 124 16.95 -3.50 -4.27
CA ALA A 124 17.87 -4.12 -3.33
C ALA A 124 17.90 -5.65 -3.48
N SER A 125 16.75 -6.29 -3.67
CA SER A 125 16.66 -7.74 -3.91
C SER A 125 17.38 -8.17 -5.19
N ALA A 126 17.28 -7.38 -6.27
CA ALA A 126 17.98 -7.65 -7.52
C ALA A 126 19.50 -7.48 -7.38
N LEU A 127 19.96 -6.54 -6.57
CA LEU A 127 21.39 -6.35 -6.29
C LEU A 127 21.97 -7.45 -5.40
N VAL A 128 21.15 -8.04 -4.51
CA VAL A 128 21.60 -9.16 -3.65
C VAL A 128 21.68 -10.47 -4.44
N ASP A 129 20.77 -10.70 -5.35
CA ASP A 129 20.75 -11.91 -6.18
C ASP A 129 20.07 -11.63 -7.54
N GLU A 130 20.88 -11.40 -8.56
CA GLU A 130 20.44 -11.11 -9.92
C GLU A 130 19.84 -12.30 -10.67
N ASN A 131 20.00 -13.52 -10.13
CA ASN A 131 19.51 -14.74 -10.78
C ASN A 131 18.09 -15.11 -10.40
N GLN A 132 17.37 -14.26 -9.68
CA GLN A 132 15.98 -14.49 -9.33
C GLN A 132 15.07 -14.29 -10.55
N MET A 133 14.11 -15.20 -10.72
CA MET A 133 13.11 -15.09 -11.79
C MET A 133 12.08 -13.97 -11.56
N ARG A 134 11.87 -13.57 -10.30
CA ARG A 134 10.87 -12.59 -9.90
C ARG A 134 11.31 -11.81 -8.67
N TYR A 135 11.05 -10.51 -8.69
CA TYR A 135 11.34 -9.56 -7.61
C TYR A 135 10.07 -8.91 -7.03
N ASP A 136 8.87 -9.45 -7.31
CA ASP A 136 7.65 -8.96 -6.67
C ASP A 136 7.67 -9.20 -5.16
N LEU A 137 6.91 -8.38 -4.43
CA LEU A 137 6.93 -8.37 -2.97
C LEU A 137 6.66 -9.75 -2.35
N ASN A 138 5.75 -10.54 -2.93
CA ASN A 138 5.42 -11.85 -2.38
C ASN A 138 6.59 -12.85 -2.50
N ASN A 139 7.29 -12.86 -3.65
CA ASN A 139 8.46 -13.70 -3.85
C ASN A 139 9.63 -13.25 -2.97
N CYS A 140 9.89 -11.95 -2.86
CA CYS A 140 10.91 -11.41 -1.97
C CYS A 140 10.59 -11.71 -0.50
N ALA A 141 9.37 -11.49 -0.06
CA ALA A 141 8.94 -11.78 1.30
C ALA A 141 9.12 -13.27 1.64
N LYS A 142 8.64 -14.18 0.80
CA LYS A 142 8.82 -15.62 0.97
C LYS A 142 10.29 -16.00 1.10
N ARG A 143 11.14 -15.44 0.25
CA ARG A 143 12.58 -15.76 0.20
C ARG A 143 13.33 -15.29 1.44
N TYR A 144 13.14 -14.02 1.82
CA TYR A 144 13.94 -13.40 2.89
C TYR A 144 13.34 -13.55 4.29
N THR A 145 12.05 -13.87 4.39
CA THR A 145 11.34 -13.89 5.68
C THR A 145 10.55 -15.16 5.94
N GLY A 146 10.40 -16.01 4.94
CA GLY A 146 9.55 -17.20 5.00
C GLY A 146 8.04 -16.90 5.03
N LYS A 147 7.64 -15.62 4.95
CA LYS A 147 6.24 -15.19 4.99
C LYS A 147 5.70 -14.96 3.58
N THR A 148 4.39 -15.13 3.41
CA THR A 148 3.67 -14.83 2.17
C THR A 148 2.47 -13.97 2.48
N LYS A 149 2.00 -13.22 1.47
CA LYS A 149 0.74 -12.49 1.55
C LYS A 149 -0.42 -13.48 1.69
N ASN A 150 -1.37 -13.18 2.57
CA ASN A 150 -2.66 -13.85 2.59
C ASN A 150 -3.69 -12.90 1.96
N GLU A 151 -4.06 -13.19 0.73
CA GLU A 151 -5.02 -12.38 -0.06
C GLU A 151 -6.35 -13.14 -0.27
N SER A 152 -6.57 -14.28 0.41
CA SER A 152 -7.75 -15.13 0.20
C SER A 152 -9.06 -14.37 0.39
N ASP A 153 -9.14 -13.56 1.45
CA ASP A 153 -10.35 -12.82 1.79
C ASP A 153 -10.62 -11.68 0.80
N LEU A 154 -9.55 -11.04 0.29
CA LEU A 154 -9.65 -10.02 -0.75
C LEU A 154 -10.20 -10.63 -2.05
N TYR A 155 -9.65 -11.79 -2.47
CA TYR A 155 -10.14 -12.46 -3.69
C TYR A 155 -11.56 -12.99 -3.53
N ALA A 156 -11.95 -13.47 -2.34
CA ALA A 156 -13.31 -13.88 -2.05
C ALA A 156 -14.27 -12.66 -2.14
N ALA A 157 -13.93 -11.56 -1.49
CA ALA A 157 -14.71 -10.32 -1.56
C ALA A 157 -14.82 -9.79 -3.00
N ALA A 158 -13.75 -9.78 -3.76
CA ALA A 158 -13.74 -9.33 -5.15
C ALA A 158 -14.70 -10.17 -6.02
N LYS A 159 -14.69 -11.49 -5.84
CA LYS A 159 -15.62 -12.42 -6.51
C LYS A 159 -17.07 -12.11 -6.15
N ASP A 160 -17.38 -11.90 -4.86
CA ASP A 160 -18.74 -11.59 -4.40
C ASP A 160 -19.24 -10.24 -4.93
N TRP A 161 -18.33 -9.28 -5.09
CA TRP A 161 -18.62 -7.96 -5.67
C TRP A 161 -18.56 -7.93 -7.20
N GLY A 162 -18.18 -9.02 -7.86
CA GLY A 162 -18.06 -9.10 -9.30
C GLY A 162 -17.01 -8.17 -9.91
N VAL A 163 -15.91 -7.96 -9.18
CA VAL A 163 -14.78 -7.11 -9.60
C VAL A 163 -13.48 -7.91 -9.71
N ASP A 164 -12.55 -7.44 -10.53
CA ASP A 164 -11.20 -8.02 -10.60
C ASP A 164 -10.37 -7.54 -9.40
N ALA A 165 -9.93 -8.46 -8.54
CA ALA A 165 -9.17 -8.14 -7.33
C ALA A 165 -7.84 -7.41 -7.61
N LYS A 166 -7.22 -7.62 -8.77
CA LYS A 166 -5.95 -6.99 -9.14
C LYS A 166 -6.13 -5.63 -9.81
N ALA A 167 -7.10 -5.53 -10.72
CA ALA A 167 -7.29 -4.33 -11.52
C ALA A 167 -8.31 -3.35 -10.92
N GLU A 168 -9.21 -3.84 -10.07
CA GLU A 168 -10.39 -3.09 -9.64
C GLU A 168 -10.59 -3.08 -8.10
N MET A 169 -9.56 -3.41 -7.34
CA MET A 169 -9.58 -3.43 -5.87
C MET A 169 -10.10 -2.11 -5.26
N TYR A 170 -9.87 -0.99 -5.92
CA TYR A 170 -10.39 0.32 -5.51
C TYR A 170 -11.92 0.41 -5.50
N LYS A 171 -12.64 -0.49 -6.19
CA LYS A 171 -14.11 -0.57 -6.17
C LYS A 171 -14.66 -1.25 -4.92
N LEU A 172 -13.82 -2.01 -4.20
CA LEU A 172 -14.21 -2.68 -2.97
C LEU A 172 -14.32 -1.69 -1.81
N PRO A 173 -15.19 -1.97 -0.81
CA PRO A 173 -15.13 -1.29 0.47
C PRO A 173 -13.75 -1.40 1.11
N ALA A 174 -13.33 -0.31 1.75
CA ALA A 174 -12.02 -0.19 2.39
C ALA A 174 -11.71 -1.32 3.40
N ILE A 175 -12.74 -1.86 4.05
CA ILE A 175 -12.59 -2.93 5.05
C ILE A 175 -11.97 -4.21 4.48
N TYR A 176 -12.24 -4.55 3.22
CA TYR A 176 -11.65 -5.74 2.59
C TYR A 176 -10.20 -5.52 2.18
N VAL A 177 -9.91 -4.31 1.68
CA VAL A 177 -8.57 -3.96 1.23
C VAL A 177 -7.66 -3.72 2.43
N GLY A 178 -8.16 -3.03 3.47
CA GLY A 178 -7.40 -2.76 4.69
C GLY A 178 -6.96 -4.03 5.42
N ALA A 179 -7.80 -5.06 5.45
CA ALA A 179 -7.46 -6.35 6.05
C ALA A 179 -6.24 -7.03 5.39
N VAL A 180 -5.94 -6.69 4.15
CA VAL A 180 -4.80 -7.25 3.39
C VAL A 180 -3.63 -6.26 3.35
N SER A 181 -3.87 -5.00 3.03
CA SER A 181 -2.80 -4.01 2.81
C SER A 181 -1.94 -3.77 4.06
N TYR A 182 -2.52 -3.79 5.28
CA TYR A 182 -1.70 -3.64 6.48
C TYR A 182 -0.76 -4.83 6.70
N THR A 183 -1.13 -6.03 6.21
CA THR A 183 -0.27 -7.23 6.34
C THR A 183 0.89 -7.22 5.36
N HIS A 184 0.79 -6.52 4.23
CA HIS A 184 1.88 -6.38 3.26
C HIS A 184 3.10 -5.71 3.88
N LEU A 185 2.89 -4.70 4.72
CA LEU A 185 3.97 -3.94 5.35
C LEU A 185 4.50 -4.56 6.64
N THR A 186 3.79 -5.53 7.23
CA THR A 186 4.30 -6.31 8.36
C THR A 186 5.26 -7.43 7.91
N LEU A 187 5.34 -7.66 6.61
CA LEU A 187 6.45 -8.42 6.03
C LEU A 187 7.72 -7.61 6.28
N PRO A 188 8.81 -8.20 6.82
CA PRO A 188 9.97 -7.42 7.19
C PRO A 188 10.49 -6.64 6.00
N THR A 189 10.37 -5.35 6.07
CA THR A 189 11.01 -4.38 5.19
C THR A 189 12.52 -4.31 5.44
N ARG A 190 13.01 -5.01 6.47
CA ARG A 190 14.43 -5.18 6.73
C ARG A 190 14.97 -6.35 5.92
N LEU A 191 15.67 -6.05 4.84
CA LEU A 191 16.75 -6.90 4.37
C LEU A 191 17.90 -6.69 5.37
N SER A 192 17.97 -7.54 6.40
CA SER A 192 19.19 -7.65 7.19
C SER A 192 20.25 -8.26 6.26
N VAL A 193 21.13 -7.41 5.75
CA VAL A 193 22.36 -7.82 5.07
C VAL A 193 23.39 -8.18 6.12
#